data_2f2629ad8b956686da298ab230baf468
#
_entry.id   2f2629ad8b956686da298ab230baf468
#
_cell.length_a   1.000
_cell.length_b   1.000
_cell.length_c   1.000
_cell.angle_alpha   90.00
_cell.angle_beta   90.00
_cell.angle_gamma   90.00
#
_symmetry.space_group_name_H-M   'P 1'
#
loop_
_entity.id
_entity.type
_entity.pdbx_description
1 polymer ?
#
loop_
_entity_poly.entity_id
_entity_poly.type
_entity_poly.pdbx_seq_one_letter_code
_entity_poly.pdbx_strand_id
1 'polypeptide(L)'
;MRLGFVLPILLLVGLALLLAFGLGNDPREVPSPLIGKPSPAFDLARLDTDARLTENDLKGRALLVNFWASWCAGCQVEHPLLMRLASEGVEIVGFDYKDEDAAGRQWLQRHGNPYRIIATDPQGQAGLDWGVYGVPETFVLDAGGAIVYKHIGPLTETAWRERVQPALKGAH
;
A
#
# COMPACT_ATOMS: atom_id res chain seq x y z
N MET A 1 -23.55 28.31 43.91
CA MET A 1 -23.49 27.44 42.70
C MET A 1 -22.89 26.11 43.11
N ARG A 2 -23.60 25.01 42.85
CA ARG A 2 -23.30 23.70 43.43
C ARG A 2 -22.08 23.07 42.73
N LEU A 3 -20.96 23.00 43.41
CA LEU A 3 -19.69 22.37 43.00
C LEU A 3 -19.92 20.96 42.42
N GLY A 4 -21.00 20.28 42.87
CA GLY A 4 -21.36 18.94 42.35
C GLY A 4 -21.80 18.87 40.89
N PHE A 5 -22.17 19.99 40.25
CA PHE A 5 -22.48 20.00 38.81
C PHE A 5 -21.31 20.50 37.94
N VAL A 6 -20.36 21.23 38.53
CA VAL A 6 -19.21 21.77 37.79
C VAL A 6 -18.17 20.68 37.48
N LEU A 7 -17.97 19.78 38.45
CA LEU A 7 -16.97 18.70 38.31
C LEU A 7 -17.29 17.73 37.14
N PRO A 8 -18.53 17.19 36.99
CA PRO A 8 -18.83 16.31 35.85
C PRO A 8 -18.77 17.04 34.50
N ILE A 9 -19.12 18.35 34.46
CA ILE A 9 -19.01 19.13 33.22
C ILE A 9 -17.54 19.31 32.81
N LEU A 10 -16.66 19.63 33.78
CA LEU A 10 -15.22 19.74 33.50
C LEU A 10 -14.61 18.41 33.05
N LEU A 11 -15.03 17.30 33.66
CA LEU A 11 -14.62 15.97 33.25
C LEU A 11 -15.06 15.63 31.79
N LEU A 12 -16.29 15.99 31.46
CA LEU A 12 -16.88 15.73 30.13
C LEU A 12 -16.19 16.60 29.06
N VAL A 13 -15.92 17.87 29.37
CA VAL A 13 -15.14 18.77 28.47
C VAL A 13 -13.71 18.28 28.33
N GLY A 14 -13.04 17.88 29.42
CA GLY A 14 -11.70 17.31 29.37
C GLY A 14 -11.62 16.04 28.52
N LEU A 15 -12.59 15.13 28.68
CA LEU A 15 -12.71 13.93 27.87
C LEU A 15 -12.94 14.25 26.38
N ALA A 16 -13.84 15.20 26.10
CA ALA A 16 -14.13 15.62 24.73
C ALA A 16 -12.89 16.22 24.03
N LEU A 17 -12.13 17.05 24.74
CA LEU A 17 -10.87 17.62 24.25
C LEU A 17 -9.81 16.54 24.02
N LEU A 18 -9.69 15.56 24.93
CA LEU A 18 -8.75 14.45 24.82
C LEU A 18 -9.10 13.55 23.63
N LEU A 19 -10.39 13.27 23.42
CA LEU A 19 -10.87 12.53 22.25
C LEU A 19 -10.66 13.31 20.95
N ALA A 20 -10.95 14.61 20.93
CA ALA A 20 -10.72 15.44 19.74
C ALA A 20 -9.24 15.51 19.37
N PHE A 21 -8.34 15.56 20.34
CA PHE A 21 -6.88 15.53 20.12
C PHE A 21 -6.42 14.13 19.66
N GLY A 22 -6.97 13.05 20.24
CA GLY A 22 -6.64 11.67 19.88
C GLY A 22 -7.13 11.27 18.48
N LEU A 23 -8.31 11.76 18.07
CA LEU A 23 -8.89 11.50 16.75
C LEU A 23 -8.20 12.29 15.61
N GLY A 24 -7.39 13.31 15.93
CA GLY A 24 -6.63 14.08 14.98
C GLY A 24 -5.37 13.35 14.45
N ASN A 25 -4.94 12.28 15.11
CA ASN A 25 -3.82 11.47 14.64
C ASN A 25 -4.33 10.44 13.63
N ASP A 26 -3.80 10.44 12.41
CA ASP A 26 -4.12 9.42 11.41
C ASP A 26 -3.53 8.07 11.85
N PRO A 27 -4.36 7.07 12.24
CA PRO A 27 -3.88 5.76 12.69
C PRO A 27 -3.18 4.96 11.57
N ARG A 28 -3.20 5.46 10.33
CA ARG A 28 -2.54 4.85 9.18
C ARG A 28 -1.04 5.16 9.11
N GLU A 29 -0.53 6.07 9.94
CA GLU A 29 0.89 6.42 10.01
C GLU A 29 1.69 5.52 10.98
N VAL A 30 1.39 4.24 11.06
CA VAL A 30 2.26 3.30 11.79
C VAL A 30 3.44 2.96 10.89
N PRO A 31 4.68 3.38 11.25
CA PRO A 31 5.85 3.03 10.46
C PRO A 31 5.98 1.52 10.36
N SER A 32 6.08 1.00 9.16
CA SER A 32 6.32 -0.43 8.96
C SER A 32 7.70 -0.81 9.56
N PRO A 33 7.79 -1.90 10.33
CA PRO A 33 9.07 -2.38 10.86
C PRO A 33 10.02 -2.84 9.76
N LEU A 34 9.57 -2.89 8.51
CA LEU A 34 10.35 -3.27 7.33
C LEU A 34 11.03 -2.08 6.65
N ILE A 35 10.74 -0.84 7.05
CA ILE A 35 11.42 0.33 6.48
C ILE A 35 12.93 0.24 6.74
N GLY A 36 13.71 0.44 5.67
CA GLY A 36 15.17 0.33 5.66
C GLY A 36 15.69 -1.12 5.59
N LYS A 37 14.79 -2.12 5.47
CA LYS A 37 15.18 -3.52 5.36
C LYS A 37 14.98 -4.03 3.92
N PRO A 38 15.73 -5.05 3.50
CA PRO A 38 15.44 -5.76 2.25
C PRO A 38 14.00 -6.24 2.22
N SER A 39 13.37 -6.23 1.06
CA SER A 39 12.07 -6.84 0.87
C SER A 39 12.10 -8.31 1.30
N PRO A 40 11.07 -8.81 1.97
CA PRO A 40 10.97 -10.23 2.32
C PRO A 40 11.12 -11.11 1.08
N ALA A 41 11.79 -12.25 1.24
CA ALA A 41 11.94 -13.22 0.18
C ALA A 41 10.58 -13.83 -0.18
N PHE A 42 10.35 -14.02 -1.46
CA PHE A 42 9.19 -14.71 -2.00
C PHE A 42 9.53 -15.43 -3.30
N ASP A 43 8.71 -16.40 -3.66
CA ASP A 43 8.75 -17.08 -4.95
C ASP A 43 7.31 -17.36 -5.38
N LEU A 44 6.77 -16.47 -6.23
CA LEU A 44 5.36 -16.44 -6.62
C LEU A 44 5.19 -16.70 -8.12
N ALA A 45 4.08 -17.33 -8.47
CA ALA A 45 3.67 -17.42 -9.86
C ALA A 45 3.32 -16.02 -10.40
N ARG A 46 3.52 -15.84 -11.70
CA ARG A 46 3.06 -14.62 -12.38
C ARG A 46 1.66 -14.82 -12.96
N LEU A 47 0.88 -13.76 -12.93
CA LEU A 47 -0.48 -13.78 -13.48
C LEU A 47 -0.48 -13.78 -15.02
N ASP A 48 0.54 -13.17 -15.63
CA ASP A 48 0.62 -12.88 -17.06
C ASP A 48 1.39 -13.95 -17.86
N THR A 49 2.21 -14.77 -17.20
CA THR A 49 3.06 -15.79 -17.83
C THR A 49 3.23 -17.00 -16.92
N ASP A 50 3.82 -18.09 -17.45
CA ASP A 50 4.20 -19.28 -16.65
C ASP A 50 5.49 -19.08 -15.84
N ALA A 51 6.08 -17.88 -15.89
CA ALA A 51 7.30 -17.57 -15.14
C ALA A 51 6.99 -17.35 -13.65
N ARG A 52 8.04 -17.32 -12.84
CA ARG A 52 7.96 -16.96 -11.43
C ARG A 52 8.57 -15.59 -11.20
N LEU A 53 8.17 -14.95 -10.13
CA LEU A 53 8.73 -13.69 -9.64
C LEU A 53 9.32 -13.92 -8.25
N THR A 54 10.54 -13.42 -8.05
CA THR A 54 11.26 -13.46 -6.79
C THR A 54 11.63 -12.04 -6.34
N GLU A 55 12.07 -11.88 -5.10
CA GLU A 55 12.55 -10.58 -4.60
C GLU A 55 13.77 -10.06 -5.37
N ASN A 56 14.54 -10.94 -6.04
CA ASN A 56 15.68 -10.53 -6.84
C ASN A 56 15.26 -9.79 -8.12
N ASP A 57 14.08 -10.09 -8.65
CA ASP A 57 13.54 -9.43 -9.84
C ASP A 57 13.06 -8.00 -9.56
N LEU A 58 12.96 -7.62 -8.27
CA LEU A 58 12.62 -6.27 -7.84
C LEU A 58 13.83 -5.34 -7.75
N LYS A 59 15.06 -5.85 -7.96
CA LYS A 59 16.30 -5.09 -7.84
C LYS A 59 16.69 -4.41 -9.15
N GLY A 60 17.63 -3.48 -9.08
CA GLY A 60 18.23 -2.78 -10.22
C GLY A 60 17.67 -1.39 -10.47
N ARG A 61 16.51 -1.05 -9.90
CA ARG A 61 15.89 0.27 -10.01
C ARG A 61 14.91 0.50 -8.88
N ALA A 62 14.64 1.77 -8.57
CA ALA A 62 13.56 2.13 -7.64
C ALA A 62 12.20 1.86 -8.32
N LEU A 63 11.25 1.27 -7.57
CA LEU A 63 9.94 0.89 -8.09
C LEU A 63 8.87 0.91 -6.99
N LEU A 64 7.62 0.79 -7.41
CA LEU A 64 6.48 0.56 -6.54
C LEU A 64 6.09 -0.92 -6.53
N VAL A 65 5.79 -1.45 -5.35
CA VAL A 65 5.07 -2.71 -5.19
C VAL A 65 3.70 -2.39 -4.63
N ASN A 66 2.65 -2.73 -5.37
CA ASN A 66 1.26 -2.47 -4.99
C ASN A 66 0.54 -3.79 -4.75
N PHE A 67 0.05 -3.98 -3.52
CA PHE A 67 -0.82 -5.09 -3.16
C PHE A 67 -2.26 -4.70 -3.47
N TRP A 68 -2.92 -5.50 -4.30
CA TRP A 68 -4.26 -5.24 -4.82
C TRP A 68 -5.08 -6.52 -4.94
N ALA A 69 -6.36 -6.41 -5.26
CA ALA A 69 -7.23 -7.54 -5.60
C ALA A 69 -8.43 -7.09 -6.44
N SER A 70 -9.01 -7.98 -7.21
CA SER A 70 -10.19 -7.68 -8.05
C SER A 70 -11.44 -7.33 -7.24
N TRP A 71 -11.57 -7.87 -6.03
CA TRP A 71 -12.67 -7.61 -5.09
C TRP A 71 -12.49 -6.34 -4.26
N CYS A 72 -11.38 -5.64 -4.40
CA CYS A 72 -11.00 -4.52 -3.54
C CYS A 72 -11.58 -3.19 -4.07
N ALA A 73 -12.55 -2.62 -3.37
CA ALA A 73 -13.14 -1.32 -3.74
C ALA A 73 -12.13 -0.15 -3.67
N GLY A 74 -11.22 -0.15 -2.69
CA GLY A 74 -10.17 0.85 -2.56
C GLY A 74 -9.17 0.81 -3.72
N CYS A 75 -8.86 -0.39 -4.22
CA CYS A 75 -7.99 -0.58 -5.37
C CYS A 75 -8.61 0.00 -6.64
N GLN A 76 -9.93 -0.11 -6.79
CA GLN A 76 -10.65 0.51 -7.90
C GLN A 76 -10.56 2.05 -7.86
N VAL A 77 -10.54 2.64 -6.67
CA VAL A 77 -10.43 4.10 -6.50
C VAL A 77 -9.06 4.61 -6.92
N GLU A 78 -7.96 3.91 -6.57
CA GLU A 78 -6.60 4.34 -6.90
C GLU A 78 -6.17 3.98 -8.33
N HIS A 79 -6.83 3.03 -8.96
CA HIS A 79 -6.44 2.48 -10.26
C HIS A 79 -6.20 3.52 -11.38
N PRO A 80 -7.06 4.54 -11.56
CA PRO A 80 -6.81 5.60 -12.56
C PRO A 80 -5.49 6.34 -12.33
N LEU A 81 -5.11 6.55 -11.07
CA LEU A 81 -3.83 7.15 -10.72
C LEU A 81 -2.67 6.21 -11.09
N LEU A 82 -2.74 4.93 -10.74
CA LEU A 82 -1.70 3.95 -11.10
C LEU A 82 -1.54 3.85 -12.62
N MET A 83 -2.63 3.84 -13.39
CA MET A 83 -2.58 3.84 -14.86
C MET A 83 -1.83 5.06 -15.41
N ARG A 84 -2.09 6.25 -14.87
CA ARG A 84 -1.39 7.48 -15.25
C ARG A 84 0.11 7.39 -14.88
N LEU A 85 0.42 6.99 -13.66
CA LEU A 85 1.82 6.86 -13.20
C LEU A 85 2.61 5.87 -14.06
N ALA A 86 2.01 4.73 -14.41
CA ALA A 86 2.62 3.77 -15.33
C ALA A 86 2.88 4.39 -16.72
N SER A 87 1.94 5.19 -17.25
CA SER A 87 2.11 5.89 -18.53
C SER A 87 3.19 7.00 -18.47
N GLU A 88 3.46 7.53 -17.28
CA GLU A 88 4.55 8.49 -17.01
C GLU A 88 5.91 7.80 -16.76
N GLY A 89 5.97 6.48 -16.87
CA GLY A 89 7.21 5.69 -16.73
C GLY A 89 7.54 5.25 -15.31
N VAL A 90 6.61 5.39 -14.35
CA VAL A 90 6.77 4.81 -13.00
C VAL A 90 6.65 3.30 -13.11
N GLU A 91 7.65 2.58 -12.64
CA GLU A 91 7.58 1.13 -12.59
C GLU A 91 6.76 0.64 -11.41
N ILE A 92 5.73 -0.15 -11.72
CA ILE A 92 4.81 -0.70 -10.72
C ILE A 92 4.76 -2.23 -10.88
N VAL A 93 5.00 -2.95 -9.80
CA VAL A 93 4.79 -4.40 -9.70
C VAL A 93 3.54 -4.64 -8.87
N GLY A 94 2.60 -5.43 -9.40
CA GLY A 94 1.35 -5.78 -8.72
C GLY A 94 1.47 -7.11 -7.99
N PHE A 95 0.96 -7.17 -6.76
CA PHE A 95 0.74 -8.41 -6.01
C PHE A 95 -0.76 -8.62 -5.88
N ASP A 96 -1.29 -9.59 -6.61
CA ASP A 96 -2.70 -9.99 -6.60
C ASP A 96 -2.97 -10.83 -5.36
N TYR A 97 -3.49 -10.17 -4.32
CA TYR A 97 -3.54 -10.64 -2.94
C TYR A 97 -4.86 -11.31 -2.62
N LYS A 98 -4.80 -12.59 -2.22
CA LYS A 98 -5.97 -13.38 -1.82
C LYS A 98 -7.10 -13.30 -2.86
N ASP A 99 -6.74 -13.46 -4.11
CA ASP A 99 -7.65 -13.40 -5.24
C ASP A 99 -7.55 -14.67 -6.09
N GLU A 100 -8.51 -14.87 -6.95
CA GLU A 100 -8.48 -15.92 -7.96
C GLU A 100 -7.84 -15.36 -9.24
N ASP A 101 -6.86 -16.07 -9.81
CA ASP A 101 -6.15 -15.67 -11.03
C ASP A 101 -7.09 -15.26 -12.18
N ALA A 102 -8.20 -15.98 -12.35
CA ALA A 102 -9.18 -15.68 -13.39
C ALA A 102 -9.88 -14.33 -13.12
N ALA A 103 -10.19 -14.02 -11.86
CA ALA A 103 -10.84 -12.78 -11.46
C ALA A 103 -9.88 -11.58 -11.62
N GLY A 104 -8.63 -11.73 -11.18
CA GLY A 104 -7.58 -10.72 -11.37
C GLY A 104 -7.35 -10.40 -12.85
N ARG A 105 -7.17 -11.44 -13.71
CA ARG A 105 -7.04 -11.25 -15.17
C ARG A 105 -8.24 -10.53 -15.78
N GLN A 106 -9.46 -10.95 -15.44
CA GLN A 106 -10.69 -10.35 -15.97
C GLN A 106 -10.82 -8.88 -15.54
N TRP A 107 -10.44 -8.58 -14.31
CA TRP A 107 -10.46 -7.21 -13.79
C TRP A 107 -9.52 -6.31 -14.58
N LEU A 108 -8.26 -6.74 -14.78
CA LEU A 108 -7.27 -5.98 -15.56
C LEU A 108 -7.65 -5.83 -17.03
N GLN A 109 -8.27 -6.85 -17.64
CA GLN A 109 -8.78 -6.73 -19.01
C GLN A 109 -9.85 -5.65 -19.15
N ARG A 110 -10.68 -5.45 -18.13
CA ARG A 110 -11.76 -4.44 -18.14
C ARG A 110 -11.27 -3.03 -17.82
N HIS A 111 -10.30 -2.91 -16.91
CA HIS A 111 -9.89 -1.62 -16.36
C HIS A 111 -8.53 -1.12 -16.87
N GLY A 112 -7.79 -1.95 -17.59
CA GLY A 112 -6.40 -1.70 -17.98
C GLY A 112 -5.41 -2.28 -16.99
N ASN A 113 -4.14 -2.37 -17.38
CA ASN A 113 -3.06 -2.93 -16.57
C ASN A 113 -1.95 -1.90 -16.34
N PRO A 114 -1.79 -1.36 -15.12
CA PRO A 114 -0.71 -0.44 -14.78
C PRO A 114 0.61 -1.16 -14.41
N TYR A 115 0.58 -2.48 -14.26
CA TYR A 115 1.69 -3.25 -13.71
C TYR A 115 2.62 -3.76 -14.81
N ARG A 116 3.93 -3.59 -14.60
CA ARG A 116 4.95 -4.23 -15.46
C ARG A 116 4.97 -5.75 -15.30
N ILE A 117 4.79 -6.21 -14.08
CA ILE A 117 4.76 -7.62 -13.69
C ILE A 117 3.67 -7.76 -12.62
N ILE A 118 2.99 -8.91 -12.64
CA ILE A 118 1.98 -9.24 -11.63
C ILE A 118 2.31 -10.60 -11.02
N ALA A 119 2.55 -10.62 -9.71
CA ALA A 119 2.63 -11.85 -8.93
C ALA A 119 1.27 -12.22 -8.37
N THR A 120 0.98 -13.51 -8.23
CA THR A 120 -0.23 -14.01 -7.56
C THR A 120 0.11 -14.52 -6.17
N ASP A 121 -0.63 -14.04 -5.17
CA ASP A 121 -0.49 -14.43 -3.76
C ASP A 121 -1.85 -14.92 -3.20
N PRO A 122 -2.39 -16.04 -3.74
CA PRO A 122 -3.74 -16.49 -3.42
C PRO A 122 -3.91 -16.88 -1.94
N GLN A 123 -2.86 -17.30 -1.27
CA GLN A 123 -2.88 -17.61 0.17
C GLN A 123 -2.59 -16.37 1.03
N GLY A 124 -2.07 -15.30 0.45
CA GLY A 124 -1.72 -14.07 1.17
C GLY A 124 -0.45 -14.21 2.01
N GLN A 125 0.42 -15.17 1.70
CA GLN A 125 1.64 -15.39 2.46
C GLN A 125 2.66 -14.27 2.24
N ALA A 126 2.87 -13.85 1.00
CA ALA A 126 3.74 -12.72 0.71
C ALA A 126 3.20 -11.44 1.37
N GLY A 127 1.89 -11.19 1.30
CA GLY A 127 1.28 -10.08 2.01
C GLY A 127 1.52 -10.12 3.51
N LEU A 128 1.43 -11.29 4.15
CA LEU A 128 1.72 -11.47 5.57
C LEU A 128 3.20 -11.13 5.88
N ASP A 129 4.14 -11.65 5.10
CA ASP A 129 5.57 -11.43 5.29
C ASP A 129 5.96 -9.96 5.08
N TRP A 130 5.27 -9.25 4.17
CA TRP A 130 5.41 -7.82 3.94
C TRP A 130 4.66 -6.95 4.96
N GLY A 131 3.94 -7.58 5.90
CA GLY A 131 3.15 -6.88 6.91
C GLY A 131 1.98 -6.09 6.32
N VAL A 132 1.34 -6.64 5.27
CA VAL A 132 0.13 -6.08 4.66
C VAL A 132 -1.04 -6.32 5.60
N TYR A 133 -1.73 -5.26 6.00
CA TYR A 133 -2.93 -5.34 6.84
C TYR A 133 -4.20 -5.55 6.01
N GLY A 134 -4.18 -5.06 4.77
CA GLY A 134 -5.29 -5.13 3.83
C GLY A 134 -4.92 -4.45 2.52
N VAL A 135 -5.76 -4.59 1.51
CA VAL A 135 -5.55 -3.96 0.21
C VAL A 135 -6.47 -2.74 0.03
N PRO A 136 -5.97 -1.68 -0.66
CA PRO A 136 -4.66 -1.57 -1.27
C PRO A 136 -3.57 -1.09 -0.29
N GLU A 137 -2.34 -1.54 -0.52
CA GLU A 137 -1.15 -0.99 0.11
C GLU A 137 -0.02 -0.87 -0.92
N THR A 138 0.75 0.22 -0.87
CA THR A 138 1.83 0.50 -1.82
C THR A 138 3.14 0.68 -1.08
N PHE A 139 4.16 -0.05 -1.51
CA PHE A 139 5.53 0.04 -1.01
C PHE A 139 6.42 0.72 -2.05
N VAL A 140 7.37 1.51 -1.59
CA VAL A 140 8.47 2.04 -2.42
C VAL A 140 9.72 1.24 -2.09
N LEU A 141 10.35 0.70 -3.13
CA LEU A 141 11.64 0.01 -3.03
C LEU A 141 12.73 0.84 -3.70
N ASP A 142 13.92 0.81 -3.09
CA ASP A 142 15.13 1.33 -3.72
C ASP A 142 15.71 0.33 -4.75
N ALA A 143 16.76 0.76 -5.46
CA ALA A 143 17.44 -0.08 -6.44
C ALA A 143 18.11 -1.34 -5.84
N GLY A 144 18.35 -1.36 -4.54
CA GLY A 144 18.85 -2.54 -3.82
C GLY A 144 17.75 -3.53 -3.43
N GLY A 145 16.49 -3.15 -3.58
CA GLY A 145 15.33 -3.91 -3.15
C GLY A 145 14.96 -3.70 -1.68
N ALA A 146 15.47 -2.66 -1.03
CA ALA A 146 15.05 -2.31 0.33
C ALA A 146 13.77 -1.47 0.31
N ILE A 147 12.90 -1.70 1.30
CA ILE A 147 11.66 -0.95 1.47
C ILE A 147 11.99 0.40 2.10
N VAL A 148 11.76 1.50 1.38
CA VAL A 148 12.03 2.86 1.86
C VAL A 148 10.78 3.59 2.32
N TYR A 149 9.60 3.19 1.86
CA TYR A 149 8.33 3.78 2.28
C TYR A 149 7.18 2.78 2.12
N LYS A 150 6.13 2.94 2.95
CA LYS A 150 4.88 2.19 2.90
C LYS A 150 3.70 3.14 2.97
N HIS A 151 2.76 3.04 2.03
CA HIS A 151 1.47 3.72 2.04
C HIS A 151 0.36 2.72 2.29
N ILE A 152 -0.52 3.01 3.25
CA ILE A 152 -1.66 2.17 3.62
C ILE A 152 -2.96 2.81 3.10
N GLY A 153 -3.77 2.04 2.42
CA GLY A 153 -5.01 2.48 1.81
C GLY A 153 -4.85 3.03 0.39
N PRO A 154 -5.94 3.52 -0.22
CA PRO A 154 -5.93 3.97 -1.61
C PRO A 154 -4.95 5.11 -1.83
N LEU A 155 -4.07 4.97 -2.82
CA LEU A 155 -3.13 6.00 -3.19
C LEU A 155 -3.88 7.17 -3.83
N THR A 156 -3.82 8.33 -3.18
CA THR A 156 -4.41 9.58 -3.67
C THR A 156 -3.36 10.44 -4.34
N GLU A 157 -3.80 11.42 -5.14
CA GLU A 157 -2.90 12.40 -5.77
C GLU A 157 -2.06 13.17 -4.73
N THR A 158 -2.67 13.51 -3.59
CA THR A 158 -1.98 14.19 -2.48
C THR A 158 -0.90 13.27 -1.88
N ALA A 159 -1.26 12.02 -1.54
CA ALA A 159 -0.31 11.06 -0.98
C ALA A 159 0.84 10.76 -1.95
N TRP A 160 0.52 10.65 -3.26
CA TRP A 160 1.54 10.50 -4.28
C TRP A 160 2.55 11.65 -4.27
N ARG A 161 2.07 12.91 -4.39
CA ARG A 161 2.95 14.08 -4.51
C ARG A 161 3.73 14.38 -3.24
N GLU A 162 3.11 14.23 -2.09
CA GLU A 162 3.70 14.66 -0.83
C GLU A 162 4.59 13.60 -0.17
N ARG A 163 4.34 12.30 -0.45
CA ARG A 163 4.98 11.19 0.28
C ARG A 163 5.65 10.16 -0.63
N VAL A 164 4.88 9.55 -1.54
CA VAL A 164 5.37 8.40 -2.32
C VAL A 164 6.38 8.84 -3.39
N GLN A 165 6.08 9.89 -4.14
CA GLN A 165 6.98 10.41 -5.18
C GLN A 165 8.33 10.91 -4.62
N PRO A 166 8.38 11.68 -3.51
CA PRO A 166 9.65 12.05 -2.88
C PRO A 166 10.44 10.81 -2.42
N ALA A 167 9.78 9.81 -1.81
CA ALA A 167 10.43 8.57 -1.42
C ALA A 167 11.02 7.82 -2.63
N LEU A 168 10.26 7.72 -3.73
CA LEU A 168 10.72 7.07 -4.97
C LEU A 168 11.91 7.81 -5.60
N LYS A 169 11.89 9.15 -5.61
CA LYS A 169 13.02 9.96 -6.12
C LYS A 169 14.26 9.85 -5.25
N GLY A 170 14.12 9.68 -3.95
CA GLY A 170 15.23 9.47 -3.01
C GLY A 170 15.78 8.05 -2.98
N ALA A 171 15.13 7.12 -3.66
CA ALA A 171 15.44 5.69 -3.68
C ALA A 171 16.44 5.26 -4.79
N HIS A 172 17.04 6.22 -5.50
CA HIS A 172 18.00 6.02 -6.59
C HIS A 172 19.43 5.94 -6.10
#